data_cec0836ac8c26c86b244734d4ebb6a3b
#
_entry.id   cec0836ac8c26c86b244734d4ebb6a3b
#
_cell.length_a   1.000
_cell.length_b   1.000
_cell.length_c   1.000
_cell.angle_alpha   90.00
_cell.angle_beta   90.00
_cell.angle_gamma   90.00
#
_symmetry.space_group_name_H-M   'P 1'
#
loop_
_entity.id
_entity.type
_entity.pdbx_description
1 polymer ?
#
loop_
_entity_poly.entity_id
_entity_poly.type
_entity_poly.pdbx_seq_one_letter_code
_entity_poly.pdbx_strand_id
1 'polypeptide(L)'
;MHERRRRRATTTTLALSYQLDDCCKDGAIEAMVVADGDGLPLAAAGDSFACDEVAARMVLVGPRIATFDGTLLGTGRQWNVQMQKVHVDGSDLLVCAVGGTAEARKKQIARGAAGAMRILAA
;
A
#
# COMPACT_ATOMS: atom_id res chain seq x y z
N MET A 1 0.48 13.18 26.09
CA MET A 1 0.68 13.54 24.67
C MET A 1 1.03 12.37 23.78
N HIS A 2 1.90 11.49 24.23
CA HIS A 2 2.26 10.31 23.45
C HIS A 2 1.09 9.35 23.24
N GLU A 3 0.22 9.19 24.20
CA GLU A 3 -0.97 8.34 24.08
C GLU A 3 -1.96 8.86 23.00
N ARG A 4 -2.14 10.16 22.93
CA ARG A 4 -3.01 10.76 21.90
C ARG A 4 -2.49 10.51 20.50
N ARG A 5 -1.18 10.62 20.29
CA ARG A 5 -0.56 10.31 19.01
C ARG A 5 -0.70 8.84 18.64
N ARG A 6 -0.53 7.95 19.60
CA ARG A 6 -0.71 6.51 19.38
C ARG A 6 -2.15 6.18 19.00
N ARG A 7 -3.14 6.76 19.68
CA ARG A 7 -4.56 6.56 19.36
C ARG A 7 -4.89 7.07 17.97
N ARG A 8 -4.42 8.25 17.60
CA ARG A 8 -4.61 8.78 16.25
C ARG A 8 -3.98 7.89 15.21
N ALA A 9 -2.73 7.50 15.41
CA ALA A 9 -2.02 6.63 14.48
C ALA A 9 -2.74 5.28 14.34
N THR A 10 -3.19 4.70 15.43
CA THR A 10 -3.91 3.42 15.42
C THR A 10 -5.25 3.54 14.70
N THR A 11 -6.03 4.58 14.99
CA THR A 11 -7.32 4.82 14.35
C THR A 11 -7.15 5.07 12.84
N THR A 12 -6.17 5.87 12.47
CA THR A 12 -5.86 6.18 11.08
C THR A 12 -5.41 4.93 10.33
N THR A 13 -4.54 4.14 10.94
CA THR A 13 -4.08 2.87 10.37
C THR A 13 -5.24 1.90 10.18
N LEU A 14 -6.15 1.80 11.15
CA LEU A 14 -7.31 0.93 11.08
C LEU A 14 -8.25 1.36 9.95
N ALA A 15 -8.55 2.65 9.85
CA ALA A 15 -9.41 3.19 8.80
C ALA A 15 -8.82 2.89 7.42
N LEU A 16 -7.52 3.09 7.27
CA LEU A 16 -6.83 2.81 6.00
C LEU A 16 -6.84 1.32 5.69
N SER A 17 -6.60 0.46 6.68
CA SER A 17 -6.64 -0.99 6.50
C SER A 17 -8.02 -1.48 6.05
N TYR A 18 -9.09 -0.94 6.61
CA TYR A 18 -10.45 -1.26 6.17
C TYR A 18 -10.68 -0.86 4.72
N GLN A 19 -10.19 0.32 4.33
CA GLN A 19 -10.32 0.74 2.95
C GLN A 19 -9.55 -0.17 2.00
N LEU A 20 -8.33 -0.54 2.36
CA LEU A 20 -7.54 -1.45 1.54
C LEU A 20 -8.20 -2.83 1.43
N ASP A 21 -8.83 -3.30 2.50
CA ASP A 21 -9.57 -4.56 2.47
C ASP A 21 -10.74 -4.50 1.48
N ASP A 22 -11.48 -3.41 1.50
CA ASP A 22 -12.56 -3.19 0.52
C ASP A 22 -12.01 -3.17 -0.91
N CYS A 23 -10.88 -2.51 -1.13
CA CYS A 23 -10.22 -2.49 -2.43
C CYS A 23 -9.83 -3.89 -2.88
N CYS A 24 -9.27 -4.70 -1.99
CA CYS A 24 -8.90 -6.08 -2.32
C CYS A 24 -10.11 -6.91 -2.73
N LYS A 25 -11.20 -6.79 -1.98
CA LYS A 25 -12.44 -7.54 -2.27
C LYS A 25 -13.07 -7.08 -3.57
N ASP A 26 -13.21 -5.77 -3.75
CA ASP A 26 -13.85 -5.21 -4.95
C ASP A 26 -13.06 -5.49 -6.21
N GLY A 27 -11.74 -5.47 -6.11
CA GLY A 27 -10.85 -5.70 -7.26
C GLY A 27 -10.46 -7.16 -7.48
N ALA A 28 -10.81 -8.05 -6.55
CA ALA A 28 -10.37 -9.45 -6.56
C ALA A 28 -8.85 -9.54 -6.69
N ILE A 29 -8.13 -8.72 -5.94
CA ILE A 29 -6.68 -8.72 -5.88
C ILE A 29 -6.20 -9.38 -4.59
N GLU A 30 -4.96 -9.90 -4.61
CA GLU A 30 -4.44 -10.70 -3.50
C GLU A 30 -4.11 -9.87 -2.27
N ALA A 31 -3.55 -8.68 -2.48
CA ALA A 31 -3.07 -7.86 -1.38
C ALA A 31 -2.91 -6.40 -1.79
N MET A 32 -3.04 -5.51 -0.82
CA MET A 32 -2.65 -4.12 -0.95
C MET A 32 -1.90 -3.68 0.28
N VAL A 33 -0.91 -2.82 0.11
CA VAL A 33 -0.14 -2.27 1.22
C VAL A 33 0.17 -0.81 0.94
N VAL A 34 0.09 0.01 1.98
CA VAL A 34 0.59 1.38 1.97
C VAL A 34 1.79 1.41 2.90
N ALA A 35 2.94 1.79 2.35
CA ALA A 35 4.18 1.87 3.10
C ALA A 35 4.73 3.29 3.07
N ASP A 36 5.55 3.64 4.06
CA ASP A 36 6.25 4.92 4.05
C ASP A 36 7.50 4.86 3.15
N GLY A 37 8.22 5.96 3.06
CA GLY A 37 9.42 6.05 2.22
C GLY A 37 10.57 5.15 2.67
N ASP A 38 10.52 4.65 3.89
CA ASP A 38 11.51 3.71 4.42
C ASP A 38 11.06 2.25 4.24
N GLY A 39 9.89 2.02 3.66
CA GLY A 39 9.38 0.68 3.41
C GLY A 39 8.63 0.07 4.58
N LEU A 40 8.36 0.84 5.62
CA LEU A 40 7.57 0.36 6.75
C LEU A 40 6.09 0.38 6.40
N PRO A 41 5.40 -0.77 6.47
CA PRO A 41 3.97 -0.80 6.19
C PRO A 41 3.19 0.02 7.22
N LEU A 42 2.35 0.93 6.73
CA LEU A 42 1.44 1.71 7.56
C LEU A 42 0.08 1.03 7.66
N ALA A 43 -0.33 0.38 6.60
CA ALA A 43 -1.58 -0.37 6.55
C ALA A 43 -1.50 -1.41 5.45
N ALA A 44 -2.22 -2.50 5.63
CA ALA A 44 -2.21 -3.60 4.67
C ALA A 44 -3.51 -4.37 4.72
N ALA A 45 -3.84 -5.05 3.63
CA ALA A 45 -4.96 -5.96 3.54
C ALA A 45 -4.62 -7.10 2.59
N GLY A 46 -5.27 -8.25 2.78
CA GLY A 46 -5.04 -9.44 2.00
C GLY A 46 -3.90 -10.28 2.54
N ASP A 47 -3.16 -10.95 1.65
CA ASP A 47 -2.07 -11.85 2.03
C ASP A 47 -0.95 -11.10 2.73
N SER A 48 -0.74 -11.37 4.01
CA SER A 48 0.23 -10.65 4.84
C SER A 48 1.68 -10.90 4.39
N PHE A 49 1.99 -12.09 3.91
CA PHE A 49 3.33 -12.40 3.41
C PHE A 49 3.64 -11.58 2.16
N ALA A 50 2.68 -11.51 1.24
CA ALA A 50 2.83 -10.69 0.04
C ALA A 50 2.99 -9.20 0.40
N CYS A 51 2.21 -8.71 1.36
CA CYS A 51 2.31 -7.32 1.81
C CYS A 51 3.70 -6.99 2.34
N ASP A 52 4.24 -7.83 3.22
CA ASP A 52 5.56 -7.61 3.82
C ASP A 52 6.68 -7.66 2.78
N GLU A 53 6.64 -8.66 1.91
CA GLU A 53 7.65 -8.84 0.88
C GLU A 53 7.64 -7.70 -0.14
N VAL A 54 6.46 -7.30 -0.57
CA VAL A 54 6.31 -6.23 -1.55
C VAL A 54 6.74 -4.89 -0.96
N ALA A 55 6.33 -4.58 0.26
CA ALA A 55 6.75 -3.34 0.92
C ALA A 55 8.28 -3.26 1.05
N ALA A 56 8.90 -4.34 1.50
CA ALA A 56 10.35 -4.40 1.66
C ALA A 56 11.09 -4.19 0.34
N ARG A 57 10.55 -4.70 -0.77
CA ARG A 57 11.19 -4.56 -2.08
C ARG A 57 10.91 -3.20 -2.72
N MET A 58 9.74 -2.64 -2.50
CA MET A 58 9.37 -1.35 -3.09
C MET A 58 10.16 -0.20 -2.48
N VAL A 59 10.68 -0.33 -1.27
CA VAL A 59 11.54 0.69 -0.68
C VAL A 59 12.82 0.89 -1.50
N LEU A 60 13.29 -0.14 -2.19
CA LEU A 60 14.50 -0.05 -3.00
C LEU A 60 14.30 0.75 -4.28
N VAL A 61 13.09 0.79 -4.81
CA VAL A 61 12.79 1.50 -6.05
C VAL A 61 12.03 2.80 -5.81
N GLY A 62 11.30 2.90 -4.70
CA GLY A 62 10.48 4.06 -4.38
C GLY A 62 11.19 5.41 -4.44
N PRO A 63 12.44 5.55 -3.94
CA PRO A 63 13.15 6.82 -4.05
C PRO A 63 13.48 7.26 -5.47
N ARG A 64 13.49 6.32 -6.41
CA ARG A 64 13.95 6.55 -7.78
C ARG A 64 12.83 6.71 -8.78
N ILE A 65 11.64 6.15 -8.51
CA ILE A 65 10.54 6.13 -9.45
C ILE A 65 9.23 6.49 -8.76
N ALA A 66 8.33 7.11 -9.52
CA ALA A 66 7.00 7.48 -9.03
C ALA A 66 5.99 6.34 -9.17
N THR A 67 6.22 5.43 -10.12
CA THR A 67 5.32 4.31 -10.39
C THR A 67 6.12 3.07 -10.74
N PHE A 68 5.58 1.90 -10.41
CA PHE A 68 6.14 0.62 -10.79
C PHE A 68 5.02 -0.29 -11.29
N ASP A 69 5.32 -1.04 -12.35
CA ASP A 69 4.42 -2.06 -12.86
C ASP A 69 5.28 -3.21 -13.36
N GLY A 70 5.22 -4.33 -12.69
CA GLY A 70 6.07 -5.46 -13.04
C GLY A 70 5.84 -6.66 -12.16
N THR A 71 6.77 -7.58 -12.26
CA THR A 71 6.73 -8.85 -11.53
C THR A 71 7.87 -8.90 -10.53
N LEU A 72 7.55 -9.26 -9.29
CA LEU A 72 8.54 -9.52 -8.26
C LEU A 72 8.67 -11.01 -8.05
N LEU A 73 9.92 -11.47 -7.93
CA LEU A 73 10.23 -12.87 -7.67
C LEU A 73 10.59 -13.04 -6.20
N GLY A 74 9.91 -13.96 -5.54
CA GLY A 74 10.21 -14.37 -4.17
C GLY A 74 10.60 -15.83 -4.14
N THR A 75 10.89 -16.35 -2.96
CA THR A 75 11.22 -17.77 -2.77
C THR A 75 9.99 -18.63 -3.05
N GLY A 76 9.97 -19.32 -4.18
CA GLY A 76 8.87 -20.19 -4.58
C GLY A 76 7.61 -19.47 -5.00
N ARG A 77 7.63 -18.13 -5.14
CA ARG A 77 6.46 -17.35 -5.52
C ARG A 77 6.82 -16.23 -6.49
N GLN A 78 5.83 -15.82 -7.26
CA GLN A 78 5.94 -14.72 -8.21
C GLN A 78 4.71 -13.83 -8.04
N TRP A 79 4.94 -12.52 -7.94
CA TRP A 79 3.85 -11.56 -7.75
C TRP A 79 3.83 -10.55 -8.89
N ASN A 80 2.64 -10.33 -9.44
CA ASN A 80 2.41 -9.18 -10.30
C ASN A 80 2.06 -7.99 -9.40
N VAL A 81 2.83 -6.93 -9.50
CA VAL A 81 2.77 -5.79 -8.58
C VAL A 81 2.68 -4.49 -9.36
N GLN A 82 1.82 -3.62 -8.89
CA GLN A 82 1.81 -2.21 -9.29
C GLN A 82 1.97 -1.35 -8.05
N MET A 83 2.70 -0.24 -8.20
CA MET A 83 2.94 0.71 -7.12
C MET A 83 2.81 2.12 -7.64
N GLN A 84 2.23 2.99 -6.83
CA GLN A 84 2.20 4.43 -7.07
C GLN A 84 2.70 5.15 -5.83
N LYS A 85 3.62 6.09 -6.05
CA LYS A 85 4.06 6.99 -4.99
C LYS A 85 3.09 8.15 -4.89
N VAL A 86 2.68 8.48 -3.66
CA VAL A 86 1.86 9.65 -3.38
C VAL A 86 2.52 10.48 -2.28
N HIS A 87 2.29 11.78 -2.30
CA HIS A 87 2.88 12.69 -1.34
C HIS A 87 1.78 13.24 -0.43
N VAL A 88 1.92 13.01 0.87
CA VAL A 88 0.93 13.42 1.86
C VAL A 88 1.65 14.07 3.03
N ASP A 89 1.29 15.31 3.34
CA ASP A 89 1.84 16.06 4.49
C ASP A 89 3.36 16.03 4.57
N GLY A 90 4.03 16.25 3.44
CA GLY A 90 5.48 16.32 3.39
C GLY A 90 6.19 14.96 3.36
N SER A 91 5.46 13.87 3.29
CA SER A 91 6.03 12.53 3.27
C SER A 91 5.59 11.75 2.03
N ASP A 92 6.48 10.94 1.50
CA ASP A 92 6.15 10.02 0.41
C ASP A 92 5.57 8.73 0.96
N LEU A 93 4.51 8.27 0.31
CA LEU A 93 3.90 6.98 0.59
C LEU A 93 3.91 6.14 -0.66
N LEU A 94 4.08 4.84 -0.50
CA LEU A 94 4.04 3.88 -1.59
C LEU A 94 2.75 3.08 -1.46
N VAL A 95 1.89 3.16 -2.46
CA VAL A 95 0.64 2.39 -2.52
C VAL A 95 0.84 1.25 -3.49
N CYS A 96 0.78 0.02 -2.99
CA CYS A 96 1.07 -1.18 -3.77
C CYS A 96 -0.15 -2.08 -3.85
N ALA A 97 -0.35 -2.70 -5.02
CA ALA A 97 -1.38 -3.72 -5.23
C ALA A 97 -0.76 -4.94 -5.88
N VAL A 98 -1.20 -6.13 -5.44
CA VAL A 98 -0.61 -7.41 -5.81
C VAL A 98 -1.69 -8.35 -6.31
N GLY A 99 -1.41 -9.00 -7.44
CA GLY A 99 -2.30 -10.03 -8.00
C GLY A 99 -3.47 -9.46 -8.78
N GLY A 100 -4.41 -10.33 -9.13
CA GLY A 100 -5.55 -9.94 -9.95
C GLY A 100 -5.14 -9.49 -11.35
N THR A 101 -6.00 -8.72 -11.99
CA THR A 101 -5.71 -8.18 -13.31
C THR A 101 -4.98 -6.85 -13.22
N ALA A 102 -4.29 -6.45 -14.28
CA ALA A 102 -3.60 -5.16 -14.34
C ALA A 102 -4.60 -4.00 -14.20
N GLU A 103 -5.77 -4.11 -14.82
CA GLU A 103 -6.82 -3.09 -14.70
C GLU A 103 -7.34 -2.97 -13.28
N ALA A 104 -7.57 -4.11 -12.62
CA ALA A 104 -8.03 -4.13 -11.23
C ALA A 104 -7.01 -3.49 -10.30
N ARG A 105 -5.72 -3.82 -10.47
CA ARG A 105 -4.66 -3.21 -9.68
C ARG A 105 -4.62 -1.71 -9.86
N LYS A 106 -4.65 -1.24 -11.09
CA LYS A 106 -4.62 0.19 -11.40
C LYS A 106 -5.79 0.94 -10.76
N LYS A 107 -6.99 0.38 -10.89
CA LYS A 107 -8.20 0.97 -10.32
C LYS A 107 -8.12 1.03 -8.79
N GLN A 108 -7.71 -0.06 -8.16
CA GLN A 108 -7.67 -0.11 -6.71
C GLN A 108 -6.52 0.71 -6.12
N ILE A 109 -5.40 0.84 -6.82
CA ILE A 109 -4.34 1.77 -6.41
C ILE A 109 -4.86 3.20 -6.39
N ALA A 110 -5.61 3.62 -7.41
CA ALA A 110 -6.20 4.95 -7.44
C ALA A 110 -7.14 5.18 -6.25
N ARG A 111 -7.98 4.20 -5.93
CA ARG A 111 -8.87 4.26 -4.75
C ARG A 111 -8.08 4.30 -3.45
N GLY A 112 -7.09 3.42 -3.32
CA GLY A 112 -6.25 3.36 -2.12
C GLY A 112 -5.44 4.63 -1.92
N ALA A 113 -4.89 5.19 -2.98
CA ALA A 113 -4.17 6.46 -2.94
C ALA A 113 -5.07 7.61 -2.51
N ALA A 114 -6.26 7.71 -3.10
CA ALA A 114 -7.23 8.73 -2.73
C ALA A 114 -7.65 8.60 -1.26
N GLY A 115 -7.89 7.38 -0.81
CA GLY A 115 -8.22 7.09 0.57
C GLY A 115 -7.10 7.43 1.54
N ALA A 116 -5.86 7.08 1.19
CA ALA A 116 -4.70 7.41 1.99
C ALA A 116 -4.55 8.92 2.14
N MET A 117 -4.67 9.66 1.05
CA MET A 117 -4.59 11.11 1.08
C MET A 117 -5.68 11.71 1.98
N ARG A 118 -6.91 11.22 1.87
CA ARG A 118 -8.04 11.70 2.68
C ARG A 118 -7.86 11.37 4.15
N ILE A 119 -7.48 10.14 4.46
CA ILE A 119 -7.38 9.65 5.83
C ILE A 119 -6.17 10.22 6.55
N LEU A 120 -5.01 10.25 5.88
CA LEU A 120 -3.76 10.67 6.50
C LEU A 120 -3.60 12.19 6.55
N ALA A 121 -4.25 12.92 5.66
CA ALA A 121 -4.22 14.39 5.65
C ALA A 121 -5.26 15.02 6.57
N ALA A 122 -6.19 14.23 7.09
CA ALA A 122 -7.26 14.74 7.94
C ALA A 122 -6.77 15.15 9.34
#